data_e69964d75447e63c64279e03e216472f
#
_entry.id   e69964d75447e63c64279e03e216472f
#
_cell.length_a   1.000
_cell.length_b   1.000
_cell.length_c   1.000
_cell.angle_alpha   90.00
_cell.angle_beta   90.00
_cell.angle_gamma   90.00
#
_symmetry.space_group_name_H-M   'P 1'
#
loop_
_entity.id
_entity.type
_entity.pdbx_description
1 polymer ?
#
loop_
_entity_poly.entity_id
_entity_poly.type
_entity_poly.pdbx_seq_one_letter_code
_entity_poly.pdbx_strand_id
1 'polypeptide(L)'
;MLDIIFKNGKPIEAVPGGSSFNAVISLGRAGVNASFISEAGNDRIGEYVIQFLRDNGVNADNVSIFPESKSPLSLAFLDENNNADYIFYKDHPHDQLEFATPEINPGDIVLFGSFFALNPVVRPQVAGFLEYFNLILASMSASFFFASSA
;
A
#
# COMPACT_ATOMS: atom_id res chain seq x y z
N MET A 1 -2.55 -4.66 -3.96
CA MET A 1 -2.40 -5.34 -5.27
C MET A 1 -2.13 -6.81 -5.01
N LEU A 2 -2.63 -7.72 -5.86
CA LEU A 2 -2.30 -9.14 -5.83
C LEU A 2 -1.32 -9.46 -6.95
N ASP A 3 -0.18 -10.03 -6.61
CA ASP A 3 0.83 -10.47 -7.57
C ASP A 3 0.61 -11.97 -7.86
N ILE A 4 0.37 -12.31 -9.12
CA ILE A 4 0.27 -13.69 -9.60
C ILE A 4 1.58 -14.04 -10.29
N ILE A 5 2.32 -14.98 -9.71
CA ILE A 5 3.66 -15.34 -10.14
C ILE A 5 3.59 -16.54 -11.09
N PHE A 6 4.20 -16.39 -12.26
CA PHE A 6 4.31 -17.42 -13.29
C PHE A 6 5.75 -17.89 -13.43
N LYS A 7 5.92 -19.20 -13.58
CA LYS A 7 7.20 -19.82 -13.99
C LYS A 7 6.93 -20.90 -15.01
N ASN A 8 7.72 -20.90 -16.10
CA ASN A 8 7.55 -21.83 -17.23
C ASN A 8 6.11 -21.84 -17.80
N GLY A 9 5.49 -20.65 -17.91
CA GLY A 9 4.14 -20.46 -18.42
C GLY A 9 3.01 -20.92 -17.50
N LYS A 10 3.29 -21.29 -16.25
CA LYS A 10 2.28 -21.74 -15.27
C LYS A 10 2.26 -20.83 -14.06
N PRO A 11 1.07 -20.50 -13.51
CA PRO A 11 0.99 -19.81 -12.25
C PRO A 11 1.50 -20.76 -11.13
N ILE A 12 2.36 -20.20 -10.27
CA ILE A 12 2.96 -20.97 -9.14
C ILE A 12 2.54 -20.41 -7.80
N GLU A 13 2.20 -19.12 -7.73
CA GLU A 13 1.85 -18.46 -6.48
C GLU A 13 0.96 -17.24 -6.74
N ALA A 14 0.15 -16.86 -5.76
CA ALA A 14 -0.59 -15.61 -5.74
C ALA A 14 -0.47 -15.00 -4.33
N VAL A 15 0.17 -13.84 -4.23
CA VAL A 15 0.46 -13.18 -2.94
C VAL A 15 0.13 -11.68 -3.01
N PRO A 16 -0.39 -11.08 -1.93
CA PRO A 16 -0.48 -9.64 -1.85
C PRO A 16 0.92 -9.01 -1.89
N GLY A 17 1.08 -7.94 -2.68
CA GLY A 17 2.38 -7.31 -2.90
C GLY A 17 2.30 -5.82 -3.17
N GLY A 18 3.48 -5.28 -3.47
CA GLY A 18 3.76 -3.87 -3.64
C GLY A 18 4.72 -3.34 -2.57
N SER A 19 5.60 -2.39 -2.92
CA SER A 19 6.71 -1.97 -2.04
C SER A 19 6.26 -1.48 -0.66
N SER A 20 5.29 -0.58 -0.60
CA SER A 20 4.75 -0.07 0.68
C SER A 20 3.99 -1.16 1.46
N PHE A 21 3.29 -2.05 0.75
CA PHE A 21 2.61 -3.19 1.37
C PHE A 21 3.62 -4.14 2.02
N ASN A 22 4.68 -4.52 1.31
CA ASN A 22 5.73 -5.40 1.84
C ASN A 22 6.44 -4.77 3.05
N ALA A 23 6.65 -3.44 3.02
CA ALA A 23 7.25 -2.72 4.15
C ALA A 23 6.35 -2.80 5.39
N VAL A 24 5.05 -2.51 5.27
CA VAL A 24 4.13 -2.54 6.42
C VAL A 24 3.94 -3.96 6.96
N ILE A 25 3.90 -4.98 6.10
CA ILE A 25 3.88 -6.39 6.52
C ILE A 25 5.12 -6.74 7.35
N SER A 26 6.30 -6.29 6.92
CA SER A 26 7.55 -6.51 7.66
C SER A 26 7.51 -5.84 9.04
N LEU A 27 6.96 -4.64 9.14
CA LEU A 27 6.76 -3.94 10.41
C LEU A 27 5.77 -4.68 11.32
N GLY A 28 4.62 -5.10 10.80
CA GLY A 28 3.63 -5.86 11.56
C GLY A 28 4.20 -7.16 12.13
N ARG A 29 4.93 -7.93 11.29
CA ARG A 29 5.62 -9.16 11.70
C ARG A 29 6.71 -8.92 12.76
N ALA A 30 7.33 -7.74 12.75
CA ALA A 30 8.29 -7.32 13.77
C ALA A 30 7.62 -6.85 15.07
N GLY A 31 6.29 -6.86 15.15
CA GLY A 31 5.54 -6.43 16.34
C GLY A 31 5.38 -4.91 16.47
N VAL A 32 5.66 -4.15 15.42
CA VAL A 32 5.42 -2.71 15.38
C VAL A 32 3.92 -2.47 15.23
N ASN A 33 3.36 -1.55 16.02
CA ASN A 33 1.98 -1.09 15.84
C ASN A 33 1.89 -0.27 14.55
N ALA A 34 1.53 -0.93 13.45
CA ALA A 34 1.50 -0.34 12.13
C ALA A 34 0.09 -0.31 11.55
N SER A 35 -0.29 0.81 10.94
CA SER A 35 -1.52 0.97 10.16
C SER A 35 -1.19 1.16 8.69
N PHE A 36 -2.01 0.58 7.81
CA PHE A 36 -1.85 0.74 6.37
C PHE A 36 -2.95 1.62 5.80
N ILE A 37 -2.56 2.75 5.21
CA ILE A 37 -3.46 3.66 4.51
C ILE A 37 -3.38 3.33 3.02
N SER A 38 -4.48 2.87 2.44
CA SER A 38 -4.51 2.44 1.04
C SER A 38 -5.95 2.31 0.57
N GLU A 39 -6.11 1.74 -0.61
CA GLU A 39 -7.40 1.42 -1.22
C GLU A 39 -7.45 -0.03 -1.71
N ALA A 40 -8.65 -0.60 -1.74
CA ALA A 40 -8.91 -1.91 -2.29
C ALA A 40 -10.29 -1.92 -3.00
N GLY A 41 -10.46 -2.79 -3.98
CA GLY A 41 -11.77 -3.03 -4.59
C GLY A 41 -12.69 -3.83 -3.68
N ASN A 42 -13.99 -3.69 -3.88
CA ASN A 42 -15.00 -4.52 -3.23
C ASN A 42 -15.13 -5.87 -3.95
N ASP A 43 -14.09 -6.69 -3.82
CA ASP A 43 -13.99 -8.00 -4.44
C ASP A 43 -13.19 -8.99 -3.57
N ARG A 44 -13.14 -10.25 -4.00
CA ARG A 44 -12.43 -11.32 -3.28
C ARG A 44 -10.95 -11.04 -3.06
N ILE A 45 -10.33 -10.26 -3.95
CA ILE A 45 -8.91 -9.88 -3.83
C ILE A 45 -8.75 -8.82 -2.75
N GLY A 46 -9.65 -7.81 -2.72
CA GLY A 46 -9.67 -6.81 -1.66
C GLY A 46 -9.87 -7.44 -0.28
N GLU A 47 -10.84 -8.35 -0.16
CA GLU A 47 -11.05 -9.14 1.07
C GLU A 47 -9.78 -9.88 1.50
N TYR A 48 -9.12 -10.56 0.57
CA TYR A 48 -7.89 -11.31 0.82
C TYR A 48 -6.73 -10.40 1.25
N VAL A 49 -6.53 -9.28 0.57
CA VAL A 49 -5.47 -8.30 0.91
C VAL A 49 -5.67 -7.74 2.32
N ILE A 50 -6.91 -7.39 2.69
CA ILE A 50 -7.25 -6.89 4.03
C ILE A 50 -7.03 -7.95 5.09
N GLN A 51 -7.47 -9.18 4.84
CA GLN A 51 -7.25 -10.28 5.77
C GLN A 51 -5.76 -10.57 5.95
N PHE A 52 -4.99 -10.54 4.87
CA PHE A 52 -3.54 -10.74 4.93
C PHE A 52 -2.83 -9.66 5.78
N LEU A 53 -3.25 -8.40 5.70
CA LEU A 53 -2.75 -7.34 6.58
C LEU A 53 -2.99 -7.70 8.06
N ARG A 54 -4.22 -8.04 8.41
CA ARG A 54 -4.64 -8.38 9.77
C ARG A 54 -3.88 -9.60 10.32
N ASP A 55 -3.74 -10.64 9.51
CA ASP A 55 -3.01 -11.87 9.86
C ASP A 55 -1.52 -11.63 10.13
N ASN A 56 -0.99 -10.53 9.60
CA ASN A 56 0.40 -10.11 9.82
C ASN A 56 0.55 -8.96 10.82
N GLY A 57 -0.45 -8.71 11.66
CA GLY A 57 -0.39 -7.73 12.74
C GLY A 57 -0.47 -6.27 12.31
N VAL A 58 -1.01 -6.01 11.11
CA VAL A 58 -1.19 -4.65 10.58
C VAL A 58 -2.64 -4.22 10.73
N ASN A 59 -2.87 -3.02 11.25
CA ASN A 59 -4.19 -2.40 11.26
C ASN A 59 -4.58 -2.00 9.83
N ALA A 60 -5.71 -2.54 9.34
CA ALA A 60 -6.25 -2.31 8.00
C ALA A 60 -7.50 -1.40 7.99
N ASP A 61 -7.83 -0.73 9.09
CA ASP A 61 -9.06 0.07 9.20
C ASP A 61 -9.01 1.34 8.34
N ASN A 62 -7.81 1.76 7.93
CA ASN A 62 -7.60 2.88 7.01
C ASN A 62 -7.45 2.44 5.54
N VAL A 63 -7.81 1.19 5.20
CA VAL A 63 -7.92 0.74 3.82
C VAL A 63 -9.33 1.01 3.31
N SER A 64 -9.47 1.99 2.43
CA SER A 64 -10.77 2.36 1.83
C SER A 64 -11.23 1.30 0.83
N ILE A 65 -12.51 0.93 0.89
CA ILE A 65 -13.11 -0.02 -0.03
C ILE A 65 -13.96 0.73 -1.06
N PHE A 66 -13.62 0.55 -2.33
CA PHE A 66 -14.34 1.17 -3.45
C PHE A 66 -15.31 0.18 -4.07
N PRO A 67 -16.65 0.43 -3.96
CA PRO A 67 -17.67 -0.52 -4.41
C PRO A 67 -17.63 -0.81 -5.91
N GLU A 68 -17.25 0.19 -6.70
CA GLU A 68 -17.30 0.16 -8.17
C GLU A 68 -15.98 -0.28 -8.81
N SER A 69 -14.91 -0.47 -8.01
CA SER A 69 -13.57 -0.77 -8.52
C SER A 69 -13.17 -2.21 -8.29
N LYS A 70 -12.27 -2.68 -9.15
CA LYS A 70 -11.59 -3.95 -9.00
C LYS A 70 -10.25 -3.76 -8.33
N SER A 71 -9.90 -4.68 -7.44
CA SER A 71 -8.57 -4.72 -6.85
C SER A 71 -7.50 -4.93 -7.92
N PRO A 72 -6.39 -4.16 -7.91
CA PRO A 72 -5.37 -4.27 -8.93
C PRO A 72 -4.62 -5.61 -8.83
N LEU A 73 -4.25 -6.12 -10.01
CA LEU A 73 -3.45 -7.33 -10.19
C LEU A 73 -2.12 -6.99 -10.85
N SER A 74 -1.09 -7.78 -10.55
CA SER A 74 0.08 -7.90 -11.40
C SER A 74 0.32 -9.36 -11.79
N LEU A 75 0.83 -9.58 -13.00
CA LEU A 75 1.35 -10.86 -13.44
C LEU A 75 2.87 -10.73 -13.49
N ALA A 76 3.58 -11.55 -12.72
CA ALA A 76 5.03 -11.58 -12.68
C ALA A 76 5.52 -12.83 -13.40
N PHE A 77 6.16 -12.69 -14.54
CA PHE A 77 6.71 -13.81 -15.32
C PHE A 77 8.19 -13.96 -15.00
N LEU A 78 8.55 -15.05 -14.32
CA LEU A 78 9.93 -15.35 -13.97
C LEU A 78 10.66 -16.01 -15.12
N ASP A 79 11.85 -15.48 -15.44
CA ASP A 79 12.82 -16.13 -16.32
C ASP A 79 13.58 -17.26 -15.61
N GLU A 80 14.56 -17.86 -16.29
CA GLU A 80 15.40 -18.93 -15.74
C GLU A 80 16.25 -18.48 -14.53
N ASN A 81 16.55 -17.16 -14.45
CA ASN A 81 17.34 -16.55 -13.37
C ASN A 81 16.46 -15.97 -12.25
N ASN A 82 15.12 -16.18 -12.32
CA ASN A 82 14.12 -15.61 -11.43
C ASN A 82 14.00 -14.07 -11.51
N ASN A 83 14.43 -13.44 -12.61
CA ASN A 83 14.07 -12.06 -12.87
C ASN A 83 12.60 -12.01 -13.31
N ALA A 84 11.85 -11.04 -12.80
CA ALA A 84 10.44 -10.90 -13.10
C ALA A 84 10.18 -9.85 -14.19
N ASP A 85 9.41 -10.22 -15.20
CA ASP A 85 8.76 -9.29 -16.11
C ASP A 85 7.31 -9.10 -15.67
N TYR A 86 6.86 -7.83 -15.55
CA TYR A 86 5.58 -7.50 -14.94
C TYR A 86 4.58 -6.95 -15.93
N ILE A 87 3.36 -7.46 -15.86
CA ILE A 87 2.18 -6.88 -16.52
C ILE A 87 1.21 -6.43 -15.42
N PHE A 88 0.81 -5.15 -15.43
CA PHE A 88 -0.08 -4.57 -14.44
C PHE A 88 -1.50 -4.42 -15.00
N TYR A 89 -2.47 -4.95 -14.26
CA TYR A 89 -3.89 -4.75 -14.50
C TYR A 89 -4.44 -3.86 -13.39
N LYS A 90 -4.72 -2.62 -13.76
CA LYS A 90 -5.29 -1.62 -12.85
C LYS A 90 -6.56 -1.08 -13.46
N ASP A 91 -7.65 -1.26 -12.75
CA ASP A 91 -8.92 -0.60 -13.06
C ASP A 91 -8.96 0.67 -12.21
N HIS A 92 -8.66 1.81 -12.81
CA HIS A 92 -8.62 3.08 -12.11
C HIS A 92 -9.62 4.08 -12.71
N PRO A 93 -10.82 4.14 -12.18
CA PRO A 93 -11.65 5.32 -12.33
C PRO A 93 -11.49 6.30 -11.15
N HIS A 94 -10.38 6.25 -10.38
CA HIS A 94 -10.32 7.03 -9.15
C HIS A 94 -9.75 8.42 -9.38
N ASP A 95 -10.66 9.39 -9.45
CA ASP A 95 -10.34 10.81 -9.36
C ASP A 95 -10.16 11.27 -7.90
N GLN A 96 -10.34 10.39 -6.93
CA GLN A 96 -10.28 10.72 -5.50
C GLN A 96 -9.76 9.53 -4.68
N LEU A 97 -8.68 9.74 -3.96
CA LEU A 97 -8.25 8.88 -2.88
C LEU A 97 -8.99 9.33 -1.61
N GLU A 98 -10.10 8.68 -1.30
CA GLU A 98 -10.80 8.93 -0.05
C GLU A 98 -10.26 7.99 1.03
N PHE A 99 -9.43 8.51 1.90
CA PHE A 99 -9.06 7.80 3.12
C PHE A 99 -9.41 8.61 4.35
N ALA A 100 -9.86 7.93 5.38
CA ALA A 100 -10.03 8.55 6.67
C ALA A 100 -8.64 8.94 7.20
N THR A 101 -8.45 10.22 7.50
CA THR A 101 -7.21 10.67 8.13
C THR A 101 -7.09 10.00 9.50
N PRO A 102 -6.06 9.19 9.74
CA PRO A 102 -5.88 8.55 11.04
C PRO A 102 -5.59 9.60 12.12
N GLU A 103 -5.89 9.27 13.36
CA GLU A 103 -5.42 10.02 14.49
C GLU A 103 -3.89 9.94 14.56
N ILE A 104 -3.24 11.09 14.71
CA ILE A 104 -1.78 11.22 14.74
C ILE A 104 -1.36 11.58 16.16
N ASN A 105 -0.43 10.81 16.70
CA ASN A 105 0.06 10.94 18.05
C ASN A 105 1.55 11.33 18.10
N PRO A 106 2.04 11.91 19.20
CA PRO A 106 3.47 12.17 19.39
C PRO A 106 4.28 10.87 19.25
N GLY A 107 5.29 10.90 18.41
CA GLY A 107 6.16 9.75 18.15
C GLY A 107 5.73 8.86 16.99
N ASP A 108 4.59 9.13 16.36
CA ASP A 108 4.19 8.42 15.15
C ASP A 108 5.15 8.72 13.98
N ILE A 109 5.34 7.73 13.12
CA ILE A 109 6.18 7.81 11.92
C ILE A 109 5.31 7.50 10.71
N VAL A 110 5.32 8.39 9.72
CA VAL A 110 4.68 8.14 8.43
C VAL A 110 5.72 7.68 7.43
N LEU A 111 5.52 6.46 6.90
CA LEU A 111 6.26 5.95 5.76
C LEU A 111 5.36 6.03 4.52
N PHE A 112 5.81 6.73 3.49
CA PHE A 112 5.10 6.81 2.21
C PHE A 112 6.04 6.44 1.07
N GLY A 113 5.47 5.95 -0.03
CA GLY A 113 6.31 5.57 -1.17
C GLY A 113 5.56 4.83 -2.25
N SER A 114 6.36 4.27 -3.17
CA SER A 114 5.97 3.62 -4.41
C SER A 114 5.45 4.57 -5.50
N PHE A 115 5.35 4.05 -6.71
CA PHE A 115 4.78 4.75 -7.86
C PHE A 115 3.34 5.22 -7.66
N PHE A 116 2.61 4.63 -6.72
CA PHE A 116 1.27 5.06 -6.36
C PHE A 116 1.26 6.51 -5.85
N ALA A 117 2.18 6.86 -4.96
CA ALA A 117 2.29 8.22 -4.43
C ALA A 117 2.73 9.27 -5.48
N LEU A 118 3.29 8.82 -6.61
CA LEU A 118 3.69 9.68 -7.73
C LEU A 118 2.58 9.89 -8.77
N ASN A 119 1.49 9.11 -8.70
CA ASN A 119 0.36 9.26 -9.60
C ASN A 119 -0.19 10.69 -9.51
N PRO A 120 -0.36 11.43 -10.64
CA PRO A 120 -0.81 12.82 -10.64
C PRO A 120 -2.15 13.04 -9.92
N VAL A 121 -3.04 12.05 -9.91
CA VAL A 121 -4.34 12.11 -9.22
C VAL A 121 -4.18 12.00 -7.71
N VAL A 122 -3.34 11.08 -7.24
CA VAL A 122 -3.15 10.76 -5.82
C VAL A 122 -2.15 11.70 -5.14
N ARG A 123 -1.14 12.17 -5.89
CA ARG A 123 -0.03 12.98 -5.37
C ARG A 123 -0.47 14.22 -4.58
N PRO A 124 -1.45 15.03 -5.01
CA PRO A 124 -1.88 16.20 -4.24
C PRO A 124 -2.46 15.83 -2.87
N GLN A 125 -3.17 14.69 -2.79
CA GLN A 125 -3.79 14.21 -1.55
C GLN A 125 -2.74 13.67 -0.59
N VAL A 126 -1.75 12.91 -1.10
CA VAL A 126 -0.59 12.46 -0.31
C VAL A 126 0.19 13.65 0.20
N ALA A 127 0.45 14.68 -0.63
CA ALA A 127 1.13 15.90 -0.21
C ALA A 127 0.35 16.64 0.88
N GLY A 128 -0.95 16.83 0.70
CA GLY A 128 -1.81 17.47 1.71
C GLY A 128 -1.84 16.70 3.03
N PHE A 129 -1.87 15.37 2.99
CA PHE A 129 -1.78 14.54 4.19
C PHE A 129 -0.42 14.72 4.89
N LEU A 130 0.68 14.76 4.15
CA LEU A 130 2.01 14.96 4.71
C LEU A 130 2.19 16.37 5.29
N GLU A 131 1.61 17.39 4.66
CA GLU A 131 1.59 18.75 5.21
C GLU A 131 0.80 18.82 6.53
N TYR A 132 -0.38 18.19 6.58
CA TYR A 132 -1.18 18.08 7.80
C TYR A 132 -0.42 17.35 8.91
N PHE A 133 0.23 16.22 8.58
CA PHE A 133 1.07 15.48 9.50
C PHE A 133 2.22 16.34 10.03
N ASN A 134 2.89 17.09 9.17
CA ASN A 134 3.95 18.02 9.55
C ASN A 134 3.48 19.12 10.52
N LEU A 135 2.31 19.68 10.27
CA LEU A 135 1.75 20.71 11.16
C LEU A 135 1.46 20.17 12.56
N ILE A 136 0.92 18.96 12.66
CA ILE A 136 0.68 18.31 13.95
C ILE A 136 1.99 17.98 14.64
N LEU A 137 2.96 17.38 13.95
CA LEU A 137 4.25 17.04 14.51
C LEU A 137 5.07 18.27 14.92
N ALA A 138 5.05 19.34 14.14
CA ALA A 138 5.73 20.60 14.49
C ALA A 138 5.18 21.19 15.80
N SER A 139 3.89 21.03 16.07
CA SER A 139 3.28 21.43 17.34
C SER A 139 3.65 20.52 18.53
N MET A 140 4.16 19.31 18.25
CA MET A 140 4.41 18.23 19.22
C MET A 140 5.89 17.83 19.38
N SER A 141 6.83 18.48 18.71
CA SER A 141 8.30 18.21 18.77
C SER A 141 8.72 16.82 18.24
N ALA A 142 8.21 16.37 17.12
CA ALA A 142 8.54 15.06 16.53
C ALA A 142 9.45 15.12 15.30
N SER A 143 10.14 14.02 15.00
CA SER A 143 11.17 13.90 13.95
C SER A 143 10.62 13.25 12.67
N PHE A 144 11.05 13.77 11.52
CA PHE A 144 10.67 13.29 10.19
C PHE A 144 11.73 12.40 9.56
N PHE A 145 11.32 11.29 8.94
CA PHE A 145 12.17 10.50 8.08
C PHE A 145 11.57 10.38 6.67
N PHE A 146 12.31 10.81 5.66
CA PHE A 146 11.99 10.58 4.25
C PHE A 146 12.72 9.32 3.77
N ALA A 147 11.99 8.34 3.25
CA ALA A 147 12.56 7.26 2.48
C ALA A 147 12.29 7.54 0.98
N SER A 148 13.32 8.02 0.26
CA SER A 148 13.31 8.06 -1.19
C SER A 148 14.01 6.81 -1.70
N SER A 149 13.29 5.95 -2.44
CA SER A 149 13.92 4.94 -3.27
C SER A 149 14.29 5.57 -4.61
N ALA A 150 15.58 5.65 -4.88
CA ALA A 150 16.13 5.92 -6.21
C ALA A 150 15.89 4.74 -7.14
#